data_b11f005b50c331dbf3a41b8234c66377
#
_entry.id   b11f005b50c331dbf3a41b8234c66377
#
_cell.length_a   1.000
_cell.length_b   1.000
_cell.length_c   1.000
_cell.angle_alpha   90.00
_cell.angle_beta   90.00
_cell.angle_gamma   90.00
#
_symmetry.space_group_name_H-M   'P 1'
#
loop_
_entity.id
_entity.type
_entity.pdbx_description
1 polymer ?
#
loop_
_entity_poly.entity_id
_entity_poly.type
_entity_poly.pdbx_seq_one_letter_code
_entity_poly.pdbx_strand_id
1 'polypeptide(L)'
;VYATPFACGLLRRKLSETGLERRVPITEVPTGGGFSVKPFSVDFIPLAHSVPETQALVIETPAGRVLHASDWKLDPEPLLGPVTDEEGLRAAGQKGLVAMMCDSTNVFVDGHTGSEGPLRESLADVVAAQTGRVVITMFASNVARMESGIKAAVANGRSVCLVGRSLFRIAEIARECGYLQDCPEFVDSRDVGHLSRENVLILATGSQGEDRAALARIAQGDHRDITLQGGDTVIFSSREIPGNERSIGRVQNALAKQGVRIITERDEFVHVSGHPSRDELRTLYGWVKPPLLVPIHGESRHLLEHRRFAEENGVPATAMAENGQVMRLAPGPAEVIDHVPSGRLGVDGNRLVPAGGEVLRARKRI
;
A
#
# COMPACT_ATOMS: atom_id res chain seq x y z
N VAL A 1 21.08 -5.08 0.94
CA VAL A 1 19.82 -4.39 1.23
C VAL A 1 19.50 -4.58 2.70
N TYR A 2 19.07 -3.51 3.38
CA TYR A 2 18.61 -3.53 4.77
C TYR A 2 17.10 -3.30 4.78
N ALA A 3 16.34 -4.16 5.45
CA ALA A 3 14.88 -4.05 5.48
C ALA A 3 14.32 -4.80 6.70
N THR A 4 13.06 -4.53 7.04
CA THR A 4 12.31 -5.25 8.07
C THR A 4 12.04 -6.70 7.64
N PRO A 5 11.74 -7.63 8.58
CA PRO A 5 11.51 -9.05 8.26
C PRO A 5 10.47 -9.26 7.15
N PHE A 6 9.32 -8.56 7.20
CA PHE A 6 8.28 -8.67 6.18
C PHE A 6 8.77 -8.21 4.80
N ALA A 7 9.45 -7.06 4.73
CA ALA A 7 10.05 -6.57 3.49
C ALA A 7 11.16 -7.49 2.97
N CYS A 8 11.96 -8.10 3.85
CA CYS A 8 12.95 -9.12 3.49
C CYS A 8 12.31 -10.36 2.86
N GLY A 9 11.19 -10.83 3.43
CA GLY A 9 10.40 -11.93 2.85
C GLY A 9 9.93 -11.63 1.42
N LEU A 10 9.41 -10.41 1.19
CA LEU A 10 9.02 -9.94 -0.14
C LEU A 10 10.20 -9.90 -1.11
N LEU A 11 11.33 -9.31 -0.68
CA LEU A 11 12.54 -9.19 -1.49
C LEU A 11 13.10 -10.55 -1.88
N ARG A 12 13.23 -11.48 -0.94
CA ARG A 12 13.73 -12.84 -1.21
C ARG A 12 12.91 -13.53 -2.30
N ARG A 13 11.56 -13.46 -2.22
CA ARG A 13 10.69 -14.04 -3.24
C ARG A 13 10.83 -13.35 -4.59
N LYS A 14 10.96 -12.03 -4.61
CA LYS A 14 11.17 -11.27 -5.84
C LYS A 14 12.52 -11.56 -6.48
N LEU A 15 13.57 -11.66 -5.69
CA LEU A 15 14.92 -11.99 -6.18
C LEU A 15 15.00 -13.43 -6.70
N SER A 16 14.30 -14.39 -6.08
CA SER A 16 14.28 -15.77 -6.56
C SER A 16 13.60 -15.91 -7.93
N GLU A 17 12.55 -15.12 -8.21
CA GLU A 17 11.90 -15.08 -9.54
C GLU A 17 12.86 -14.68 -10.67
N THR A 18 13.92 -13.96 -10.34
CA THR A 18 14.92 -13.44 -11.30
C THR A 18 16.28 -14.12 -11.17
N GLY A 19 16.44 -15.07 -10.25
CA GLY A 19 17.70 -15.75 -9.98
C GLY A 19 18.79 -14.85 -9.36
N LEU A 20 18.36 -13.76 -8.71
CA LEU A 20 19.27 -12.77 -8.11
C LEU A 20 19.49 -12.95 -6.61
N GLU A 21 18.85 -13.93 -5.97
CA GLU A 21 18.90 -14.15 -4.51
C GLU A 21 20.31 -14.32 -3.96
N ARG A 22 21.21 -14.94 -4.75
CA ARG A 22 22.64 -15.13 -4.36
C ARG A 22 23.51 -13.91 -4.61
N ARG A 23 23.03 -12.93 -5.37
CA ARG A 23 23.78 -11.74 -5.77
C ARG A 23 23.47 -10.51 -4.93
N VAL A 24 22.34 -10.51 -4.26
CA VAL A 24 21.84 -9.40 -3.46
C VAL A 24 21.78 -9.82 -1.99
N PRO A 25 22.79 -9.48 -1.18
CA PRO A 25 22.75 -9.78 0.26
C PRO A 25 21.62 -8.95 0.91
N ILE A 26 20.81 -9.61 1.73
CA ILE A 26 19.72 -9.00 2.49
C ILE A 26 20.05 -9.14 3.98
N THR A 27 20.01 -8.03 4.70
CA THR A 27 20.16 -7.96 6.15
C THR A 27 18.84 -7.55 6.78
N GLU A 28 18.31 -8.37 7.66
CA GLU A 28 17.12 -8.03 8.43
C GLU A 28 17.45 -7.01 9.51
N VAL A 29 16.61 -5.99 9.60
CA VAL A 29 16.64 -4.96 10.65
C VAL A 29 15.32 -5.02 11.39
N PRO A 30 15.30 -5.24 12.69
CA PRO A 30 14.05 -5.28 13.43
C PRO A 30 13.32 -3.93 13.39
N THR A 31 12.01 -3.95 13.57
CA THR A 31 11.19 -2.75 13.75
C THR A 31 11.76 -1.89 14.89
N GLY A 32 11.93 -0.59 14.66
CA GLY A 32 12.56 0.32 15.63
C GLY A 32 14.08 0.13 15.79
N GLY A 33 14.69 -0.74 14.96
CA GLY A 33 16.14 -0.95 14.95
C GLY A 33 16.89 0.06 14.08
N GLY A 34 18.11 -0.29 13.67
CA GLY A 34 18.91 0.58 12.81
C GLY A 34 20.14 -0.15 12.27
N PHE A 35 20.87 0.52 11.39
CA PHE A 35 22.10 0.01 10.79
C PHE A 35 23.02 1.16 10.39
N SER A 36 24.29 0.83 10.16
CA SER A 36 25.27 1.81 9.69
C SER A 36 26.00 1.30 8.45
N VAL A 37 26.07 2.16 7.44
CA VAL A 37 26.91 1.98 6.24
C VAL A 37 27.67 3.29 6.04
N LYS A 38 28.91 3.34 6.50
CA LYS A 38 29.72 4.58 6.48
C LYS A 38 29.66 5.27 5.11
N PRO A 39 29.42 6.59 5.05
CA PRO A 39 29.35 7.53 6.19
C PRO A 39 27.93 7.67 6.80
N PHE A 40 26.97 6.81 6.47
CA PHE A 40 25.56 6.91 6.90
C PHE A 40 25.28 6.05 8.12
N SER A 41 24.42 6.57 9.03
CA SER A 41 23.69 5.79 10.03
C SER A 41 22.20 5.96 9.79
N VAL A 42 21.42 4.88 9.93
CA VAL A 42 19.99 4.88 9.69
C VAL A 42 19.29 4.25 10.88
N ASP A 43 18.41 4.99 11.53
CA ASP A 43 17.54 4.52 12.58
C ASP A 43 16.10 4.39 12.05
N PHE A 44 15.42 3.32 12.44
CA PHE A 44 14.03 3.06 12.11
C PHE A 44 13.11 3.57 13.21
N ILE A 45 12.05 4.27 12.86
CA ILE A 45 10.97 4.67 13.77
C ILE A 45 9.67 4.03 13.28
N PRO A 46 9.01 3.19 14.07
CA PRO A 46 7.77 2.53 13.68
C PRO A 46 6.67 3.52 13.29
N LEU A 47 6.01 3.23 12.16
CA LEU A 47 4.83 3.95 11.67
C LEU A 47 3.70 2.95 11.36
N ALA A 48 2.46 3.38 11.57
CA ALA A 48 1.31 2.63 11.08
C ALA A 48 1.09 2.86 9.58
N HIS A 49 0.78 1.79 8.86
CA HIS A 49 0.39 1.80 7.45
C HIS A 49 -0.38 0.51 7.12
N SER A 50 -0.88 0.38 5.91
CA SER A 50 -1.56 -0.83 5.44
C SER A 50 -0.62 -2.02 5.19
N VAL A 51 0.67 -1.76 4.99
CA VAL A 51 1.73 -2.79 4.92
C VAL A 51 2.38 -2.95 6.29
N PRO A 52 2.56 -4.19 6.80
CA PRO A 52 3.21 -4.40 8.09
C PRO A 52 4.64 -3.85 8.17
N GLU A 53 5.06 -3.49 9.38
CA GLU A 53 6.43 -3.10 9.70
C GLU A 53 6.93 -1.83 8.97
N THR A 54 6.01 -0.93 8.60
CA THR A 54 6.40 0.36 8.00
C THR A 54 7.21 1.20 8.99
N GLN A 55 8.28 1.83 8.48
CA GLN A 55 9.22 2.62 9.27
C GLN A 55 9.43 3.99 8.66
N ALA A 56 9.52 5.03 9.48
CA ALA A 56 10.25 6.23 9.11
C ALA A 56 11.75 5.97 9.26
N LEU A 57 12.55 6.63 8.43
CA LEU A 57 14.00 6.50 8.44
C LEU A 57 14.62 7.82 8.90
N VAL A 58 15.35 7.80 10.01
CA VAL A 58 16.24 8.89 10.38
C VAL A 58 17.62 8.58 9.80
N ILE A 59 17.99 9.32 8.77
CA ILE A 59 19.25 9.14 8.06
C ILE A 59 20.24 10.19 8.52
N GLU A 60 21.27 9.78 9.24
CA GLU A 60 22.34 10.65 9.70
C GLU A 60 23.51 10.60 8.73
N THR A 61 24.01 11.79 8.37
CA THR A 61 25.11 11.99 7.43
C THR A 61 26.08 13.05 7.98
N PRO A 62 27.31 13.17 7.45
CA PRO A 62 28.19 14.27 7.81
C PRO A 62 27.63 15.67 7.51
N ALA A 63 26.66 15.80 6.59
CA ALA A 63 26.01 17.05 6.23
C ALA A 63 24.76 17.36 7.09
N GLY A 64 24.34 16.44 7.94
CA GLY A 64 23.20 16.60 8.82
C GLY A 64 22.24 15.40 8.79
N ARG A 65 21.14 15.53 9.49
CA ARG A 65 20.13 14.46 9.68
C ARG A 65 18.88 14.76 8.88
N VAL A 66 18.33 13.72 8.23
CA VAL A 66 17.11 13.79 7.43
C VAL A 66 16.10 12.76 7.95
N LEU A 67 14.82 13.13 8.02
CA LEU A 67 13.73 12.21 8.28
C LEU A 67 12.99 11.88 6.98
N HIS A 68 12.91 10.61 6.62
CA HIS A 68 12.06 10.12 5.53
C HIS A 68 10.88 9.39 6.13
N ALA A 69 9.68 9.99 6.07
CA ALA A 69 8.50 9.45 6.73
C ALA A 69 7.86 8.26 6.00
N SER A 70 8.35 7.86 4.82
CA SER A 70 7.73 6.78 4.01
C SER A 70 6.24 7.03 3.74
N ASP A 71 5.47 5.98 3.50
CA ASP A 71 4.02 5.98 3.48
C ASP A 71 3.54 5.70 4.91
N TRP A 72 2.56 6.45 5.40
CA TRP A 72 2.16 6.34 6.80
C TRP A 72 0.75 6.85 7.04
N LYS A 73 0.18 6.50 8.20
CA LYS A 73 -1.00 7.12 8.80
C LYS A 73 -0.88 7.14 10.33
N LEU A 74 -1.75 7.85 10.99
CA LEU A 74 -1.95 7.71 12.43
C LEU A 74 -3.17 6.80 12.65
N ASP A 75 -2.91 5.60 13.13
CA ASP A 75 -3.95 4.63 13.46
C ASP A 75 -3.79 4.23 14.93
N PRO A 76 -4.76 4.57 15.81
CA PRO A 76 -4.70 4.16 17.20
C PRO A 76 -4.94 2.67 17.40
N GLU A 77 -5.56 1.99 16.41
CA GLU A 77 -5.85 0.56 16.42
C GLU A 77 -5.44 -0.08 15.09
N PRO A 78 -4.12 -0.20 14.80
CA PRO A 78 -3.64 -0.63 13.49
C PRO A 78 -3.93 -2.09 13.18
N LEU A 79 -4.35 -2.89 14.15
CA LEU A 79 -4.62 -4.33 14.12
C LEU A 79 -3.40 -5.21 13.89
N LEU A 80 -2.43 -4.77 13.09
CA LEU A 80 -1.17 -5.46 12.82
C LEU A 80 0.01 -4.51 13.01
N GLY A 81 1.03 -4.98 13.71
CA GLY A 81 2.22 -4.19 13.99
C GLY A 81 2.02 -3.15 15.10
N PRO A 82 3.05 -2.36 15.38
CA PRO A 82 2.99 -1.32 16.42
C PRO A 82 2.16 -0.11 15.96
N VAL A 83 1.65 0.65 16.92
CA VAL A 83 1.20 2.02 16.68
C VAL A 83 2.39 2.90 16.31
N THR A 84 2.11 4.04 15.67
CA THR A 84 3.15 5.02 15.34
C THR A 84 3.89 5.47 16.59
N ASP A 85 5.23 5.43 16.56
CA ASP A 85 6.11 5.86 17.65
C ASP A 85 6.24 7.39 17.68
N GLU A 86 5.29 8.04 18.37
CA GLU A 86 5.28 9.48 18.57
C GLU A 86 6.55 9.98 19.29
N GLU A 87 7.02 9.25 20.33
CA GLU A 87 8.18 9.67 21.11
C GLU A 87 9.45 9.66 20.27
N GLY A 88 9.63 8.62 19.43
CA GLY A 88 10.73 8.51 18.48
C GLY A 88 10.73 9.66 17.46
N LEU A 89 9.56 10.01 16.92
CA LEU A 89 9.41 11.13 15.98
C LEU A 89 9.71 12.47 16.64
N ARG A 90 9.22 12.72 17.85
CA ARG A 90 9.54 13.93 18.62
C ARG A 90 11.04 14.03 18.95
N ALA A 91 11.64 12.92 19.35
CA ALA A 91 13.08 12.85 19.64
C ALA A 91 13.92 13.13 18.38
N ALA A 92 13.52 12.61 17.22
CA ALA A 92 14.18 12.91 15.95
C ALA A 92 14.15 14.40 15.62
N GLY A 93 13.00 15.06 15.81
CA GLY A 93 12.84 16.51 15.63
C GLY A 93 13.70 17.32 16.62
N GLN A 94 13.69 16.96 17.90
CA GLN A 94 14.48 17.64 18.95
C GLN A 94 16.00 17.55 18.73
N LYS A 95 16.47 16.44 18.18
CA LYS A 95 17.89 16.28 17.82
C LYS A 95 18.33 17.13 16.65
N GLY A 96 17.41 17.82 16.00
CA GLY A 96 17.63 18.67 14.83
C GLY A 96 17.67 17.91 13.52
N LEU A 97 16.90 18.38 12.56
CA LEU A 97 16.83 17.85 11.18
C LEU A 97 17.28 18.93 10.19
N VAL A 98 17.80 18.49 9.05
CA VAL A 98 17.99 19.32 7.86
C VAL A 98 16.70 19.42 7.07
N ALA A 99 16.02 18.27 6.89
CA ALA A 99 14.77 18.18 6.15
C ALA A 99 13.94 16.97 6.58
N MET A 100 12.63 17.03 6.28
CA MET A 100 11.69 15.90 6.33
C MET A 100 11.10 15.67 4.94
N MET A 101 11.17 14.44 4.43
CA MET A 101 10.38 13.98 3.30
C MET A 101 9.09 13.37 3.81
N CYS A 102 7.94 13.75 3.22
CA CYS A 102 6.63 13.37 3.72
C CYS A 102 5.65 13.05 2.59
N ASP A 103 4.82 12.02 2.82
CA ASP A 103 3.76 11.52 1.95
C ASP A 103 2.71 12.58 1.65
N SER A 104 2.33 12.73 0.38
CA SER A 104 1.37 13.72 -0.12
C SER A 104 0.05 13.12 -0.61
N THR A 105 -0.14 11.80 -0.52
CA THR A 105 -1.23 11.07 -1.20
C THR A 105 -2.62 11.62 -0.87
N ASN A 106 -2.88 11.90 0.40
CA ASN A 106 -4.18 12.38 0.86
C ASN A 106 -4.20 13.88 1.27
N VAL A 107 -3.28 14.68 0.76
CA VAL A 107 -3.19 16.12 1.13
C VAL A 107 -4.45 16.92 0.81
N PHE A 108 -5.35 16.43 -0.05
CA PHE A 108 -6.65 17.03 -0.34
C PHE A 108 -7.78 16.56 0.58
N VAL A 109 -7.50 15.60 1.49
CA VAL A 109 -8.50 15.02 2.38
C VAL A 109 -8.41 15.69 3.74
N ASP A 110 -9.50 16.32 4.17
CA ASP A 110 -9.60 16.90 5.51
C ASP A 110 -9.84 15.82 6.57
N GLY A 111 -9.54 16.14 7.83
CA GLY A 111 -9.73 15.24 8.96
C GLY A 111 -8.68 14.14 9.05
N HIS A 112 -9.10 13.00 9.56
CA HIS A 112 -8.28 11.80 9.78
C HIS A 112 -8.62 10.69 8.79
N THR A 113 -7.64 9.84 8.51
CA THR A 113 -7.77 8.71 7.57
C THR A 113 -8.71 7.60 8.08
N GLY A 114 -8.89 7.49 9.38
CA GLY A 114 -9.65 6.41 10.02
C GLY A 114 -8.81 5.20 10.41
N SER A 115 -9.40 4.31 11.22
CA SER A 115 -8.74 3.14 11.79
C SER A 115 -9.20 1.83 11.12
N GLU A 116 -8.31 0.83 11.09
CA GLU A 116 -8.62 -0.53 10.64
C GLU A 116 -9.51 -1.30 11.63
N GLY A 117 -9.51 -0.93 12.93
CA GLY A 117 -10.35 -1.56 13.95
C GLY A 117 -11.84 -1.46 13.63
N PRO A 118 -12.44 -0.26 13.59
CA PRO A 118 -13.84 -0.05 13.21
C PRO A 118 -14.19 -0.59 11.81
N LEU A 119 -13.24 -0.55 10.87
CA LEU A 119 -13.45 -1.11 9.55
C LEU A 119 -13.61 -2.64 9.57
N ARG A 120 -12.87 -3.35 10.43
CA ARG A 120 -13.02 -4.81 10.60
C ARG A 120 -14.44 -5.18 11.02
N GLU A 121 -15.00 -4.43 11.97
CA GLU A 121 -16.39 -4.62 12.44
C GLU A 121 -17.38 -4.36 11.30
N SER A 122 -17.26 -3.24 10.63
CA SER A 122 -18.11 -2.92 9.47
C SER A 122 -18.05 -3.96 8.36
N LEU A 123 -16.85 -4.47 8.02
CA LEU A 123 -16.72 -5.55 7.03
C LEU A 123 -17.45 -6.83 7.46
N ALA A 124 -17.42 -7.17 8.75
CA ALA A 124 -18.15 -8.33 9.26
C ALA A 124 -19.66 -8.14 9.11
N ASP A 125 -20.20 -6.96 9.42
CA ASP A 125 -21.62 -6.63 9.27
C ASP A 125 -22.04 -6.60 7.80
N VAL A 126 -21.24 -5.99 6.92
CA VAL A 126 -21.50 -5.98 5.48
C VAL A 126 -21.52 -7.39 4.91
N VAL A 127 -20.61 -8.28 5.34
CA VAL A 127 -20.59 -9.70 4.93
C VAL A 127 -21.79 -10.46 5.48
N ALA A 128 -22.21 -10.21 6.73
CA ALA A 128 -23.37 -10.83 7.36
C ALA A 128 -24.67 -10.57 6.58
N ALA A 129 -24.81 -9.40 6.00
CA ALA A 129 -25.99 -9.01 5.22
C ALA A 129 -26.07 -9.70 3.84
N GLN A 130 -25.05 -10.46 3.41
CA GLN A 130 -25.04 -11.10 2.09
C GLN A 130 -25.48 -12.56 2.14
N THR A 131 -26.41 -12.93 1.27
CA THR A 131 -26.98 -14.28 1.17
C THR A 131 -26.31 -15.17 0.13
N GLY A 132 -25.58 -14.58 -0.81
CA GLY A 132 -24.81 -15.30 -1.84
C GLY A 132 -23.32 -15.39 -1.51
N ARG A 133 -22.52 -15.72 -2.52
CA ARG A 133 -21.07 -15.71 -2.45
C ARG A 133 -20.56 -14.27 -2.31
N VAL A 134 -19.59 -14.07 -1.45
CA VAL A 134 -18.96 -12.75 -1.25
C VAL A 134 -17.55 -12.78 -1.81
N VAL A 135 -17.20 -11.76 -2.58
CA VAL A 135 -15.82 -11.49 -2.99
C VAL A 135 -15.40 -10.15 -2.39
N ILE A 136 -14.29 -10.11 -1.68
CA ILE A 136 -13.63 -8.86 -1.27
C ILE A 136 -12.40 -8.66 -2.13
N THR A 137 -12.34 -7.57 -2.87
CA THR A 137 -11.14 -7.19 -3.63
C THR A 137 -10.41 -6.05 -2.93
N MET A 138 -9.07 -6.17 -2.86
CA MET A 138 -8.21 -5.26 -2.12
C MET A 138 -6.78 -5.28 -2.64
N PHE A 139 -5.94 -4.38 -2.14
CA PHE A 139 -4.49 -4.46 -2.36
C PHE A 139 -3.91 -5.67 -1.63
N ALA A 140 -3.20 -6.54 -2.34
CA ALA A 140 -2.64 -7.76 -1.76
C ALA A 140 -1.64 -7.48 -0.62
N SER A 141 -0.95 -6.34 -0.66
CA SER A 141 0.00 -5.91 0.38
C SER A 141 -0.65 -5.45 1.67
N ASN A 142 -1.96 -5.17 1.67
CA ASN A 142 -2.68 -4.77 2.88
C ASN A 142 -3.04 -6.01 3.71
N VAL A 143 -2.10 -6.44 4.55
CA VAL A 143 -2.27 -7.63 5.41
C VAL A 143 -3.34 -7.43 6.47
N ALA A 144 -3.49 -6.21 7.02
CA ALA A 144 -4.54 -5.89 7.99
C ALA A 144 -5.93 -6.07 7.38
N ARG A 145 -6.13 -5.63 6.12
CA ARG A 145 -7.38 -5.80 5.38
C ARG A 145 -7.62 -7.25 5.01
N MET A 146 -6.56 -8.00 4.65
CA MET A 146 -6.64 -9.44 4.41
C MET A 146 -7.13 -10.15 5.68
N GLU A 147 -6.54 -9.86 6.84
CA GLU A 147 -6.98 -10.43 8.11
C GLU A 147 -8.42 -10.04 8.43
N SER A 148 -8.79 -8.78 8.25
CA SER A 148 -10.17 -8.30 8.47
C SER A 148 -11.18 -9.04 7.59
N GLY A 149 -10.87 -9.27 6.31
CA GLY A 149 -11.70 -10.06 5.41
C GLY A 149 -11.81 -11.53 5.83
N ILE A 150 -10.71 -12.14 6.31
CA ILE A 150 -10.71 -13.51 6.84
C ILE A 150 -11.57 -13.59 8.12
N LYS A 151 -11.38 -12.66 9.07
CA LYS A 151 -12.17 -12.61 10.32
C LYS A 151 -13.65 -12.38 10.04
N ALA A 152 -13.99 -11.50 9.07
CA ALA A 152 -15.37 -11.30 8.63
C ALA A 152 -15.99 -12.60 8.07
N ALA A 153 -15.24 -13.38 7.30
CA ALA A 153 -15.70 -14.68 6.80
C ALA A 153 -15.96 -15.65 7.94
N VAL A 154 -14.99 -15.82 8.84
CA VAL A 154 -15.09 -16.75 9.99
C VAL A 154 -16.27 -16.40 10.90
N ALA A 155 -16.45 -15.12 11.22
CA ALA A 155 -17.56 -14.64 12.06
C ALA A 155 -18.94 -14.95 11.43
N ASN A 156 -19.00 -15.10 10.10
CA ASN A 156 -20.22 -15.41 9.35
C ASN A 156 -20.28 -16.86 8.85
N GLY A 157 -19.48 -17.77 9.41
CA GLY A 157 -19.48 -19.19 9.07
C GLY A 157 -19.07 -19.50 7.63
N ARG A 158 -18.31 -18.59 6.98
CA ARG A 158 -17.85 -18.74 5.60
C ARG A 158 -16.42 -19.26 5.53
N SER A 159 -16.18 -20.23 4.67
CA SER A 159 -14.84 -20.67 4.30
C SER A 159 -14.16 -19.60 3.44
N VAL A 160 -12.85 -19.45 3.62
CA VAL A 160 -12.05 -18.44 2.91
C VAL A 160 -11.29 -19.05 1.75
N CYS A 161 -11.40 -18.45 0.58
CA CYS A 161 -10.59 -18.78 -0.59
C CYS A 161 -9.77 -17.55 -1.00
N LEU A 162 -8.46 -17.70 -1.21
CA LEU A 162 -7.63 -16.67 -1.82
C LEU A 162 -7.60 -16.89 -3.34
N VAL A 163 -7.70 -15.80 -4.12
CA VAL A 163 -7.62 -15.88 -5.59
C VAL A 163 -6.71 -14.77 -6.12
N GLY A 164 -5.57 -15.19 -6.65
CA GLY A 164 -4.50 -14.32 -7.13
C GLY A 164 -3.16 -14.63 -6.47
N ARG A 165 -2.14 -14.84 -7.28
CA ARG A 165 -0.79 -15.28 -6.84
C ARG A 165 -0.15 -14.37 -5.78
N SER A 166 -0.39 -13.06 -5.87
CA SER A 166 0.15 -12.11 -4.90
C SER A 166 -0.49 -12.25 -3.52
N LEU A 167 -1.79 -12.57 -3.41
CA LEU A 167 -2.44 -12.82 -2.12
C LEU A 167 -1.84 -14.03 -1.40
N PHE A 168 -1.67 -15.15 -2.10
CA PHE A 168 -1.01 -16.34 -1.53
C PHE A 168 0.39 -16.02 -1.02
N ARG A 169 1.19 -15.37 -1.87
CA ARG A 169 2.57 -15.00 -1.52
C ARG A 169 2.63 -14.09 -0.29
N ILE A 170 1.77 -13.09 -0.23
CA ILE A 170 1.68 -12.17 0.91
C ILE A 170 1.22 -12.91 2.16
N ALA A 171 0.21 -13.77 2.06
CA ALA A 171 -0.27 -14.56 3.20
C ALA A 171 0.80 -15.49 3.76
N GLU A 172 1.60 -16.15 2.89
CA GLU A 172 2.73 -16.99 3.32
C GLU A 172 3.79 -16.15 4.06
N ILE A 173 4.21 -15.03 3.49
CA ILE A 173 5.20 -14.14 4.13
C ILE A 173 4.65 -13.59 5.45
N ALA A 174 3.39 -13.20 5.49
CA ALA A 174 2.74 -12.72 6.70
C ALA A 174 2.78 -13.80 7.80
N ARG A 175 2.46 -15.05 7.48
CA ARG A 175 2.55 -16.16 8.42
C ARG A 175 3.99 -16.42 8.89
N GLU A 176 4.97 -16.40 7.98
CA GLU A 176 6.40 -16.53 8.31
C GLU A 176 6.88 -15.43 9.30
N CYS A 177 6.31 -14.22 9.18
CA CYS A 177 6.62 -13.09 10.07
C CYS A 177 5.75 -13.03 11.35
N GLY A 178 4.92 -14.06 11.61
CA GLY A 178 4.09 -14.13 12.81
C GLY A 178 2.72 -13.45 12.70
N TYR A 179 2.35 -12.93 11.52
CA TYR A 179 1.00 -12.43 11.25
C TYR A 179 0.07 -13.55 10.76
N LEU A 180 -1.24 -13.33 10.78
CA LEU A 180 -2.26 -14.28 10.31
C LEU A 180 -2.20 -15.66 10.97
N GLN A 181 -1.68 -15.77 12.21
CA GLN A 181 -1.52 -17.07 12.91
C GLN A 181 -2.86 -17.69 13.27
N ASP A 182 -3.85 -16.88 13.66
CA ASP A 182 -5.20 -17.34 14.04
C ASP A 182 -6.15 -17.42 12.83
N CYS A 183 -5.62 -17.40 11.61
CA CYS A 183 -6.42 -17.51 10.40
C CYS A 183 -6.58 -18.99 9.98
N PRO A 184 -7.78 -19.41 9.53
CA PRO A 184 -8.01 -20.78 9.09
C PRO A 184 -7.20 -21.11 7.84
N GLU A 185 -7.14 -22.40 7.51
CA GLU A 185 -6.66 -22.86 6.21
C GLU A 185 -7.58 -22.36 5.09
N PHE A 186 -6.98 -22.03 3.94
CA PHE A 186 -7.71 -21.52 2.80
C PHE A 186 -8.22 -22.66 1.92
N VAL A 187 -9.46 -22.55 1.48
CA VAL A 187 -10.05 -23.48 0.51
C VAL A 187 -9.39 -23.27 -0.85
N ASP A 188 -9.08 -24.35 -1.54
CA ASP A 188 -8.58 -24.29 -2.93
C ASP A 188 -9.68 -23.74 -3.86
N SER A 189 -9.31 -22.92 -4.83
CA SER A 189 -10.25 -22.36 -5.80
C SER A 189 -11.05 -23.43 -6.56
N ARG A 190 -10.46 -24.62 -6.78
CA ARG A 190 -11.10 -25.76 -7.45
C ARG A 190 -12.25 -26.33 -6.64
N ASP A 191 -12.22 -26.22 -5.32
CA ASP A 191 -13.23 -26.76 -4.42
C ASP A 191 -14.38 -25.78 -4.14
N VAL A 192 -14.20 -24.50 -4.47
CA VAL A 192 -15.21 -23.44 -4.25
C VAL A 192 -16.55 -23.77 -4.92
N GLY A 193 -16.52 -24.44 -6.08
CA GLY A 193 -17.72 -24.85 -6.80
C GLY A 193 -18.55 -25.93 -6.09
N HIS A 194 -17.96 -26.66 -5.14
CA HIS A 194 -18.59 -27.72 -4.37
C HIS A 194 -19.22 -27.22 -3.05
N LEU A 195 -18.93 -25.98 -2.66
CA LEU A 195 -19.48 -25.36 -1.45
C LEU A 195 -20.72 -24.51 -1.81
N SER A 196 -21.68 -24.48 -0.88
CA SER A 196 -22.83 -23.58 -0.98
C SER A 196 -22.34 -22.13 -1.08
N ARG A 197 -23.03 -21.32 -1.87
CA ARG A 197 -22.57 -19.95 -2.19
C ARG A 197 -22.49 -19.06 -0.96
N GLU A 198 -23.45 -19.22 -0.04
CA GLU A 198 -23.51 -18.51 1.23
C GLU A 198 -22.35 -18.87 2.19
N ASN A 199 -21.70 -20.02 1.98
CA ASN A 199 -20.64 -20.53 2.86
C ASN A 199 -19.22 -20.18 2.36
N VAL A 200 -19.08 -19.31 1.33
CA VAL A 200 -17.77 -18.97 0.77
C VAL A 200 -17.58 -17.46 0.71
N LEU A 201 -16.42 -17.02 1.20
CA LEU A 201 -15.87 -15.69 0.96
C LEU A 201 -14.55 -15.81 0.20
N ILE A 202 -14.42 -15.06 -0.87
CA ILE A 202 -13.23 -15.03 -1.72
C ILE A 202 -12.50 -13.71 -1.50
N LEU A 203 -11.20 -13.75 -1.18
CA LEU A 203 -10.32 -12.60 -1.27
C LEU A 203 -9.64 -12.60 -2.64
N ALA A 204 -9.82 -11.55 -3.43
CA ALA A 204 -9.35 -11.51 -4.81
C ALA A 204 -8.47 -10.29 -5.10
N THR A 205 -7.43 -10.47 -5.93
CA THR A 205 -6.69 -9.36 -6.53
C THR A 205 -7.48 -8.71 -7.64
N GLY A 206 -7.19 -7.44 -7.96
CA GLY A 206 -7.79 -6.75 -9.10
C GLY A 206 -8.65 -5.56 -8.73
N SER A 207 -8.45 -4.99 -7.53
CA SER A 207 -9.19 -3.84 -7.04
C SER A 207 -9.01 -2.57 -7.89
N GLN A 208 -7.95 -2.50 -8.70
CA GLN A 208 -7.66 -1.38 -9.60
C GLN A 208 -8.01 -1.69 -11.06
N GLY A 209 -8.72 -2.79 -11.32
CA GLY A 209 -9.16 -3.18 -12.66
C GLY A 209 -8.04 -3.67 -13.57
N GLU A 210 -6.95 -4.23 -12.99
CA GLU A 210 -5.84 -4.78 -13.75
C GLU A 210 -6.32 -5.97 -14.60
N ASP A 211 -6.12 -5.94 -15.91
CA ASP A 211 -6.68 -6.88 -16.88
C ASP A 211 -6.33 -8.35 -16.61
N ARG A 212 -5.17 -8.62 -15.99
CA ARG A 212 -4.70 -9.98 -15.67
C ARG A 212 -4.96 -10.42 -14.24
N ALA A 213 -5.58 -9.56 -13.42
CA ALA A 213 -5.90 -9.87 -12.04
C ALA A 213 -7.07 -10.85 -11.94
N ALA A 214 -7.21 -11.46 -10.76
CA ALA A 214 -8.22 -12.48 -10.52
C ALA A 214 -9.64 -11.95 -10.76
N LEU A 215 -9.98 -10.79 -10.19
CA LEU A 215 -11.32 -10.22 -10.30
C LEU A 215 -11.69 -9.86 -11.75
N ALA A 216 -10.76 -9.32 -12.53
CA ALA A 216 -11.03 -9.00 -13.95
C ALA A 216 -11.37 -10.28 -14.75
N ARG A 217 -10.65 -11.37 -14.51
CA ARG A 217 -10.91 -12.66 -15.14
C ARG A 217 -12.25 -13.27 -14.68
N ILE A 218 -12.57 -13.16 -13.41
CA ILE A 218 -13.86 -13.61 -12.85
C ILE A 218 -15.00 -12.80 -13.49
N ALA A 219 -14.86 -11.48 -13.57
CA ALA A 219 -15.85 -10.60 -14.16
C ALA A 219 -16.08 -10.84 -15.67
N GLN A 220 -15.06 -11.32 -16.39
CA GLN A 220 -15.15 -11.67 -17.80
C GLN A 220 -15.65 -13.11 -18.05
N GLY A 221 -15.80 -13.93 -16.99
CA GLY A 221 -16.12 -15.35 -17.10
C GLY A 221 -14.95 -16.23 -17.53
N ASP A 222 -13.73 -15.68 -17.51
CA ASP A 222 -12.49 -16.36 -17.97
C ASP A 222 -11.70 -17.02 -16.81
N HIS A 223 -12.21 -16.94 -15.56
CA HIS A 223 -11.56 -17.62 -14.45
C HIS A 223 -11.92 -19.10 -14.45
N ARG A 224 -10.90 -19.96 -14.38
CA ARG A 224 -11.05 -21.40 -14.52
C ARG A 224 -12.02 -22.03 -13.50
N ASP A 225 -11.94 -21.60 -12.25
CA ASP A 225 -12.59 -22.29 -11.11
C ASP A 225 -13.70 -21.43 -10.48
N ILE A 226 -13.69 -20.13 -10.65
CA ILE A 226 -14.61 -19.20 -9.96
C ILE A 226 -15.58 -18.57 -10.96
N THR A 227 -16.85 -18.69 -10.67
CA THR A 227 -17.94 -18.00 -11.38
C THR A 227 -18.81 -17.22 -10.40
N LEU A 228 -19.28 -16.05 -10.81
CA LEU A 228 -20.24 -15.23 -10.10
C LEU A 228 -21.56 -15.17 -10.88
N GLN A 229 -22.64 -14.89 -10.18
CA GLN A 229 -23.99 -14.81 -10.74
C GLN A 229 -24.86 -13.85 -9.92
N GLY A 230 -26.10 -13.63 -10.36
CA GLY A 230 -27.10 -12.84 -9.61
C GLY A 230 -27.25 -13.36 -8.20
N GLY A 231 -27.26 -12.46 -7.20
CA GLY A 231 -27.28 -12.77 -5.78
C GLY A 231 -25.91 -12.83 -5.10
N ASP A 232 -24.80 -12.89 -5.86
CA ASP A 232 -23.45 -12.74 -5.30
C ASP A 232 -23.09 -11.27 -5.13
N THR A 233 -22.09 -11.00 -4.28
CA THR A 233 -21.65 -9.65 -3.97
C THR A 233 -20.16 -9.51 -4.12
N VAL A 234 -19.70 -8.40 -4.73
CA VAL A 234 -18.30 -7.99 -4.79
C VAL A 234 -18.12 -6.70 -4.00
N ILE A 235 -17.27 -6.73 -2.99
CA ILE A 235 -16.91 -5.59 -2.14
C ILE A 235 -15.55 -5.06 -2.59
N PHE A 236 -15.50 -3.81 -3.04
CA PHE A 236 -14.26 -3.11 -3.36
C PHE A 236 -13.72 -2.44 -2.10
N SER A 237 -12.89 -3.17 -1.36
CA SER A 237 -12.23 -2.69 -0.13
C SER A 237 -10.93 -1.95 -0.46
N SER A 238 -11.04 -0.97 -1.36
CA SER A 238 -9.94 -0.13 -1.84
C SER A 238 -10.49 1.17 -2.42
N ARG A 239 -9.68 2.22 -2.32
CA ARG A 239 -9.97 3.47 -3.05
C ARG A 239 -9.52 3.34 -4.51
N GLU A 240 -10.21 4.05 -5.40
CA GLU A 240 -9.81 4.19 -6.79
C GLU A 240 -8.53 5.05 -6.88
N ILE A 241 -7.46 4.51 -7.46
CA ILE A 241 -6.26 5.29 -7.77
C ILE A 241 -6.54 6.12 -9.03
N PRO A 242 -6.25 7.43 -9.02
CA PRO A 242 -6.43 8.30 -10.19
C PRO A 242 -5.76 7.70 -11.44
N GLY A 243 -6.53 7.64 -12.53
CA GLY A 243 -6.12 7.04 -13.80
C GLY A 243 -6.57 5.58 -14.00
N ASN A 244 -7.09 4.92 -12.96
CA ASN A 244 -7.61 3.55 -13.05
C ASN A 244 -9.15 3.49 -13.19
N GLU A 245 -9.84 4.62 -13.16
CA GLU A 245 -11.31 4.71 -13.13
C GLU A 245 -11.97 3.92 -14.28
N ARG A 246 -11.40 4.03 -15.48
CA ARG A 246 -11.92 3.29 -16.67
C ARG A 246 -11.73 1.80 -16.55
N SER A 247 -10.62 1.35 -15.96
CA SER A 247 -10.32 -0.07 -15.79
C SER A 247 -11.20 -0.68 -14.69
N ILE A 248 -11.37 0.02 -13.57
CA ILE A 248 -12.28 -0.36 -12.49
C ILE A 248 -13.73 -0.40 -13.02
N GLY A 249 -14.17 0.65 -13.73
CA GLY A 249 -15.51 0.73 -14.30
C GLY A 249 -15.81 -0.40 -15.29
N ARG A 250 -14.82 -0.86 -16.08
CA ARG A 250 -14.98 -2.03 -16.95
C ARG A 250 -15.29 -3.31 -16.16
N VAL A 251 -14.55 -3.55 -15.08
CA VAL A 251 -14.77 -4.71 -14.21
C VAL A 251 -16.13 -4.63 -13.53
N GLN A 252 -16.49 -3.48 -12.95
CA GLN A 252 -17.79 -3.26 -12.32
C GLN A 252 -18.95 -3.46 -13.32
N ASN A 253 -18.85 -2.92 -14.53
CA ASN A 253 -19.86 -3.10 -15.57
C ASN A 253 -20.02 -4.57 -15.99
N ALA A 254 -18.93 -5.33 -16.05
CA ALA A 254 -18.97 -6.76 -16.38
C ALA A 254 -19.67 -7.56 -15.27
N LEU A 255 -19.41 -7.24 -13.99
CA LEU A 255 -20.07 -7.85 -12.84
C LEU A 255 -21.56 -7.48 -12.78
N ALA A 256 -21.90 -6.23 -12.99
CA ALA A 256 -23.29 -5.74 -12.99
C ALA A 256 -24.14 -6.43 -14.07
N LYS A 257 -23.57 -6.68 -15.27
CA LYS A 257 -24.24 -7.44 -16.35
C LYS A 257 -24.58 -8.89 -15.96
N GLN A 258 -23.87 -9.46 -14.99
CA GLN A 258 -24.13 -10.80 -14.45
C GLN A 258 -25.13 -10.76 -13.27
N GLY A 259 -25.65 -9.59 -12.92
CA GLY A 259 -26.53 -9.41 -11.76
C GLY A 259 -25.84 -9.44 -10.42
N VAL A 260 -24.49 -9.31 -10.39
CA VAL A 260 -23.69 -9.28 -9.16
C VAL A 260 -23.83 -7.92 -8.50
N ARG A 261 -24.09 -7.92 -7.19
CA ARG A 261 -24.11 -6.70 -6.36
C ARG A 261 -22.69 -6.17 -6.18
N ILE A 262 -22.52 -4.86 -6.33
CA ILE A 262 -21.25 -4.18 -6.10
C ILE A 262 -21.40 -3.27 -4.89
N ILE A 263 -20.44 -3.34 -3.96
CA ILE A 263 -20.35 -2.47 -2.79
C ILE A 263 -18.98 -1.78 -2.83
N THR A 264 -18.96 -0.47 -2.69
CA THR A 264 -17.77 0.38 -2.68
C THR A 264 -17.71 1.23 -1.40
N GLU A 265 -16.64 2.00 -1.19
CA GLU A 265 -16.53 2.98 -0.08
C GLU A 265 -17.61 4.08 -0.12
N ARG A 266 -18.37 4.20 -1.23
CA ARG A 266 -19.48 5.15 -1.36
C ARG A 266 -20.78 4.58 -0.81
N ASP A 267 -20.89 3.25 -0.73
CA ASP A 267 -22.12 2.55 -0.33
C ASP A 267 -22.05 2.16 1.14
N GLU A 268 -20.90 1.67 1.61
CA GLU A 268 -20.68 1.15 2.96
C GLU A 268 -19.27 1.48 3.45
N PHE A 269 -19.04 1.45 4.75
CA PHE A 269 -17.72 1.66 5.32
C PHE A 269 -16.83 0.42 5.13
N VAL A 270 -16.29 0.26 3.93
CA VAL A 270 -15.48 -0.90 3.53
C VAL A 270 -14.03 -0.57 3.22
N HIS A 271 -13.62 0.68 3.37
CA HIS A 271 -12.24 1.12 3.11
C HIS A 271 -11.79 2.24 4.04
N VAL A 272 -10.53 2.18 4.48
CA VAL A 272 -9.76 3.29 5.02
C VAL A 272 -8.42 3.34 4.28
N SER A 273 -7.89 4.54 4.07
CA SER A 273 -6.61 4.71 3.39
C SER A 273 -5.43 4.30 4.29
N GLY A 274 -4.29 3.99 3.69
CA GLY A 274 -3.01 3.80 4.38
C GLY A 274 -2.20 5.09 4.52
N HIS A 275 -2.67 6.22 3.98
CA HIS A 275 -1.91 7.46 3.84
C HIS A 275 -2.52 8.60 4.67
N PRO A 276 -1.72 9.56 5.16
CA PRO A 276 -2.16 10.59 6.10
C PRO A 276 -3.08 11.62 5.43
N SER A 277 -4.16 11.97 6.12
CA SER A 277 -5.00 13.13 5.82
C SER A 277 -4.47 14.39 6.51
N ARG A 278 -5.11 15.54 6.31
CA ARG A 278 -4.59 16.85 6.75
C ARG A 278 -4.34 16.97 8.26
N ASP A 279 -5.20 16.41 9.10
CA ASP A 279 -5.03 16.51 10.56
C ASP A 279 -3.84 15.67 11.04
N GLU A 280 -3.60 14.53 10.41
CA GLU A 280 -2.43 13.69 10.67
C GLU A 280 -1.14 14.39 10.22
N LEU A 281 -1.16 15.07 9.06
CA LEU A 281 -0.02 15.88 8.61
C LEU A 281 0.29 17.01 9.60
N ARG A 282 -0.73 17.75 10.09
CA ARG A 282 -0.54 18.77 11.13
C ARG A 282 0.06 18.19 12.39
N THR A 283 -0.43 17.03 12.80
CA THR A 283 0.07 16.32 13.98
C THR A 283 1.55 15.98 13.83
N LEU A 284 1.94 15.40 12.69
CA LEU A 284 3.34 15.07 12.40
C LEU A 284 4.23 16.33 12.40
N TYR A 285 3.78 17.43 11.79
CA TYR A 285 4.54 18.70 11.81
C TYR A 285 4.73 19.21 13.23
N GLY A 286 3.72 19.09 14.09
CA GLY A 286 3.79 19.46 15.50
C GLY A 286 4.77 18.61 16.31
N TRP A 287 4.89 17.32 15.99
CA TRP A 287 5.83 16.42 16.64
C TRP A 287 7.26 16.64 16.18
N VAL A 288 7.49 16.71 14.89
CA VAL A 288 8.82 16.74 14.26
C VAL A 288 9.40 18.15 14.16
N LYS A 289 8.56 19.16 13.91
CA LYS A 289 8.94 20.57 13.68
C LYS A 289 10.05 20.69 12.63
N PRO A 290 9.84 20.16 11.41
CA PRO A 290 10.89 20.16 10.39
C PRO A 290 11.25 21.59 9.95
N PRO A 291 12.52 21.94 9.80
CA PRO A 291 12.93 23.26 9.27
C PRO A 291 12.66 23.36 7.77
N LEU A 292 12.66 22.24 7.06
CA LEU A 292 12.40 22.10 5.64
C LEU A 292 11.54 20.86 5.39
N LEU A 293 10.45 21.01 4.63
CA LEU A 293 9.64 19.88 4.16
C LEU A 293 9.83 19.68 2.66
N VAL A 294 10.01 18.42 2.27
CA VAL A 294 10.04 17.98 0.87
C VAL A 294 8.85 17.04 0.66
N PRO A 295 7.76 17.48 0.01
CA PRO A 295 6.66 16.62 -0.35
C PRO A 295 7.11 15.52 -1.31
N ILE A 296 6.70 14.28 -1.04
CA ILE A 296 6.94 13.11 -1.89
C ILE A 296 5.63 12.32 -2.06
N HIS A 297 5.67 11.26 -2.88
CA HIS A 297 4.57 10.30 -3.03
C HIS A 297 3.25 10.94 -3.47
N GLY A 298 3.26 11.55 -4.65
CA GLY A 298 2.09 12.18 -5.27
C GLY A 298 2.38 12.70 -6.68
N GLU A 299 1.32 13.09 -7.37
CA GLU A 299 1.44 13.85 -8.61
C GLU A 299 1.79 15.31 -8.31
N SER A 300 2.24 16.06 -9.29
CA SER A 300 2.64 17.48 -9.13
C SER A 300 1.60 18.31 -8.37
N ARG A 301 0.29 18.08 -8.62
CA ARG A 301 -0.78 18.78 -7.89
C ARG A 301 -0.79 18.47 -6.39
N HIS A 302 -0.49 17.21 -6.00
CA HIS A 302 -0.41 16.80 -4.59
C HIS A 302 0.81 17.45 -3.93
N LEU A 303 1.97 17.43 -4.61
CA LEU A 303 3.20 18.01 -4.08
C LEU A 303 3.07 19.54 -3.89
N LEU A 304 2.44 20.24 -4.85
CA LEU A 304 2.20 21.68 -4.77
C LEU A 304 1.23 22.02 -3.63
N GLU A 305 0.15 21.26 -3.49
CA GLU A 305 -0.81 21.46 -2.40
C GLU A 305 -0.19 21.13 -1.04
N HIS A 306 0.61 20.07 -0.95
CA HIS A 306 1.29 19.71 0.29
C HIS A 306 2.30 20.79 0.73
N ARG A 307 3.01 21.36 -0.22
CA ARG A 307 3.90 22.48 -0.01
C ARG A 307 3.14 23.70 0.58
N ARG A 308 2.05 24.13 -0.09
CA ARG A 308 1.17 25.20 0.40
C ARG A 308 0.64 24.91 1.79
N PHE A 309 0.11 23.71 2.00
CA PHE A 309 -0.45 23.27 3.27
C PHE A 309 0.59 23.28 4.41
N ALA A 310 1.82 22.84 4.14
CA ALA A 310 2.90 22.85 5.13
C ALA A 310 3.28 24.29 5.54
N GLU A 311 3.41 25.20 4.58
CA GLU A 311 3.69 26.64 4.80
C GLU A 311 2.58 27.29 5.66
N GLU A 312 1.30 27.02 5.34
CA GLU A 312 0.14 27.50 6.09
C GLU A 312 0.09 26.92 7.54
N ASN A 313 0.70 25.76 7.78
CA ASN A 313 0.77 25.12 9.09
C ASN A 313 2.12 25.31 9.80
N GLY A 314 2.89 26.33 9.41
CA GLY A 314 4.04 26.83 10.15
C GLY A 314 5.37 26.10 9.88
N VAL A 315 5.46 25.30 8.79
CA VAL A 315 6.74 24.77 8.34
C VAL A 315 7.55 25.91 7.70
N PRO A 316 8.79 26.20 8.20
CA PRO A 316 9.53 27.42 7.82
C PRO A 316 9.93 27.48 6.34
N ALA A 317 10.22 26.33 5.74
CA ALA A 317 10.62 26.24 4.32
C ALA A 317 10.09 24.95 3.69
N THR A 318 9.89 25.02 2.38
CA THR A 318 9.51 23.87 1.55
C THR A 318 10.37 23.82 0.30
N ALA A 319 10.65 22.61 -0.19
CA ALA A 319 11.30 22.38 -1.46
C ALA A 319 10.60 21.24 -2.21
N MET A 320 10.66 21.26 -3.53
CA MET A 320 10.00 20.25 -4.36
C MET A 320 10.97 19.76 -5.43
N ALA A 321 10.97 18.45 -5.64
CA ALA A 321 11.70 17.81 -6.73
C ALA A 321 10.77 16.88 -7.52
N GLU A 322 10.96 16.85 -8.83
CA GLU A 322 10.32 15.91 -9.73
C GLU A 322 11.20 14.67 -9.94
N ASN A 323 10.61 13.60 -10.45
CA ASN A 323 11.36 12.38 -10.76
C ASN A 323 12.54 12.66 -11.70
N GLY A 324 13.72 12.24 -11.30
CA GLY A 324 14.97 12.44 -12.04
C GLY A 324 15.77 13.68 -11.62
N GLN A 325 15.20 14.58 -10.81
CA GLN A 325 15.94 15.70 -10.24
C GLN A 325 16.78 15.26 -9.04
N VAL A 326 18.00 15.73 -8.97
CA VAL A 326 18.91 15.57 -7.82
C VAL A 326 18.85 16.84 -7.00
N MET A 327 18.30 16.76 -5.81
CA MET A 327 18.17 17.91 -4.89
C MET A 327 19.24 17.82 -3.81
N ARG A 328 20.03 18.88 -3.67
CA ARG A 328 20.89 19.08 -2.50
C ARG A 328 20.07 19.67 -1.37
N LEU A 329 20.02 18.99 -0.22
CA LEU A 329 19.31 19.45 0.98
C LEU A 329 20.23 20.25 1.92
N ALA A 330 21.53 19.94 1.93
CA ALA A 330 22.58 20.61 2.72
C ALA A 330 23.97 20.37 2.08
N PRO A 331 24.98 21.25 2.35
CA PRO A 331 24.87 22.53 3.08
C PRO A 331 24.20 23.61 2.22
N GLY A 332 23.65 24.64 2.87
CA GLY A 332 22.98 25.76 2.21
C GLY A 332 21.49 25.50 1.92
N PRO A 333 20.85 26.36 1.15
CA PRO A 333 19.43 26.19 0.78
C PRO A 333 19.22 24.95 -0.10
N ALA A 334 18.03 24.35 0.02
CA ALA A 334 17.65 23.23 -0.85
C ALA A 334 17.50 23.70 -2.30
N GLU A 335 18.20 23.03 -3.21
CA GLU A 335 18.16 23.35 -4.64
C GLU A 335 18.35 22.12 -5.51
N VAL A 336 17.76 22.11 -6.70
CA VAL A 336 18.02 21.10 -7.73
C VAL A 336 19.37 21.39 -8.38
N ILE A 337 20.30 20.46 -8.22
CA ILE A 337 21.70 20.62 -8.67
C ILE A 337 22.05 19.78 -9.89
N ASP A 338 21.25 18.74 -10.19
CA ASP A 338 21.53 17.82 -11.30
C ASP A 338 20.26 17.05 -11.70
N HIS A 339 20.34 16.29 -12.78
CA HIS A 339 19.29 15.45 -13.31
C HIS A 339 19.84 14.07 -13.69
N VAL A 340 19.10 13.03 -13.35
CA VAL A 340 19.39 11.66 -13.76
C VAL A 340 18.28 11.14 -14.69
N PRO A 341 18.58 10.18 -15.59
CA PRO A 341 17.56 9.57 -16.44
C PRO A 341 16.38 9.05 -15.60
N SER A 342 15.19 9.49 -15.95
CA SER A 342 13.94 9.06 -15.32
C SER A 342 12.92 8.66 -16.38
N GLY A 343 11.86 7.96 -15.98
CA GLY A 343 10.76 7.55 -16.84
C GLY A 343 10.27 6.15 -16.56
N ARG A 344 9.20 5.78 -17.26
CA ARG A 344 8.61 4.44 -17.12
C ARG A 344 9.37 3.44 -17.99
N LEU A 345 9.71 2.30 -17.39
CA LEU A 345 10.26 1.14 -18.10
C LEU A 345 9.16 0.09 -18.26
N GLY A 346 9.09 -0.49 -19.45
CA GLY A 346 8.29 -1.68 -19.73
C GLY A 346 9.16 -2.92 -19.81
N VAL A 347 8.56 -4.09 -19.58
CA VAL A 347 9.23 -5.38 -19.77
C VAL A 347 8.90 -5.90 -21.17
N ASP A 348 9.93 -6.16 -21.97
CA ASP A 348 9.85 -6.79 -23.28
C ASP A 348 10.67 -8.10 -23.27
N GLY A 349 9.99 -9.24 -23.10
CA GLY A 349 10.65 -10.50 -22.80
C GLY A 349 11.43 -10.39 -21.48
N ASN A 350 12.76 -10.54 -21.57
CA ASN A 350 13.67 -10.41 -20.42
C ASN A 350 14.41 -9.05 -20.37
N ARG A 351 13.96 -8.07 -21.15
CA ARG A 351 14.62 -6.76 -21.24
C ARG A 351 13.74 -5.66 -20.67
N LEU A 352 14.35 -4.72 -19.96
CA LEU A 352 13.74 -3.46 -19.60
C LEU A 352 13.93 -2.48 -20.77
N VAL A 353 12.84 -1.93 -21.26
CA VAL A 353 12.83 -0.95 -22.37
C VAL A 353 12.05 0.31 -21.94
N PRO A 354 12.42 1.51 -22.42
CA PRO A 354 11.63 2.70 -22.14
C PRO A 354 10.19 2.54 -22.62
N ALA A 355 9.21 2.86 -21.74
CA ALA A 355 7.78 2.68 -22.04
C ALA A 355 7.31 3.53 -23.25
N GLY A 356 8.00 4.66 -23.53
CA GLY A 356 7.82 5.49 -24.71
C GLY A 356 8.69 5.11 -25.90
N GLY A 357 9.48 4.03 -25.83
CA GLY A 357 10.40 3.59 -26.86
C GLY A 357 9.69 3.01 -28.11
N GLU A 358 10.42 2.93 -29.23
CA GLU A 358 9.91 2.44 -30.51
C GLU A 358 9.37 1.01 -30.43
N VAL A 359 10.02 0.14 -29.67
CA VAL A 359 9.64 -1.27 -29.48
C VAL A 359 8.21 -1.40 -28.95
N LEU A 360 7.86 -0.66 -27.88
CA LEU A 360 6.53 -0.70 -27.29
C LEU A 360 5.50 0.08 -28.11
N ARG A 361 5.92 1.13 -28.85
CA ARG A 361 5.04 1.81 -29.81
C ARG A 361 4.69 0.93 -30.99
N ALA A 362 5.64 0.19 -31.54
CA ALA A 362 5.39 -0.75 -32.65
C ALA A 362 4.39 -1.84 -32.25
N ARG A 363 4.50 -2.40 -31.03
CA ARG A 363 3.54 -3.42 -30.52
C ARG A 363 2.12 -2.90 -30.25
N LYS A 364 1.95 -1.60 -30.00
CA LYS A 364 0.62 -0.99 -29.84
C LYS A 364 -0.10 -0.76 -31.18
N ARG A 365 0.61 -0.89 -32.31
CA ARG A 365 0.07 -0.71 -33.65
C ARG A 365 -0.32 -2.02 -34.35
N ILE A 366 0.01 -3.15 -33.75
CA ILE A 366 -0.40 -4.52 -34.14
C ILE A 366 -1.61 -4.92 -33.28
#